data_9856eb7775424ebfe2151fc46c03872f
#
_entry.id   9856eb7775424ebfe2151fc46c03872f
#
_cell.length_a   1.000
_cell.length_b   1.000
_cell.length_c   1.000
_cell.angle_alpha   90.00
_cell.angle_beta   90.00
_cell.angle_gamma   90.00
#
_symmetry.space_group_name_H-M   'P 1'
#
loop_
_entity.id
_entity.type
_entity.pdbx_description
1 polymer ?
#
loop_
_entity_poly.entity_id
_entity_poly.type
_entity_poly.pdbx_seq_one_letter_code
_entity_poly.pdbx_strand_id
1 'polypeptide(L)'
;MQKQVKKFLGVIVLLFAITACSTNSGEKKEAKEEVKTESKEEVKNHPKDELVLGIGSEPEKGFNPIFESSHSNSMVFHSALLKRDVNLHIEEDLADSYEISDDKKTYTVKLKDNLKFQDGSDLTAKDVAFTYNTAKNEAAAGINLERFKEAKAIDDKTVELVLEKPDISFTSTLASLGIVSKDYYNDNYGEKPLSSGPFELVEWKKGQEMIVKPNVNYHGEKSPFKKITFIFFKDDDQALASANEGICDLVRIPYTAKDMNIEGFHPLSVKTIDNRGISLPYVPNEGKLTNDNTIAPGSPIGNDVTSDIAIRKALNIAMDRDEIITDVLNGEATKATSIADNLPWYNEETAEIHDGDIEGAKKILDEAGWKEASDGIREKDGVRAKFDLYYAYQDRENLAVYFAEKARQIGIEVETKYGDWDYVMPHMYNDAVLFGWGGYDPLDMYYSYSSKYQAYDYYNTNFYSNPKVDEYFDKGLSADNLDDFYEYFKKAQWDGETGFSHLGDAPWVWLVNENHVYMVRDGLEIGETKIEPHSSRFTILDSIANWKWE
;
A
#
# COMPACT_ATOMS: atom_id res chain seq x y z
N MET A 1 1.86 -29.67 42.10
CA MET A 1 3.26 -29.88 42.57
C MET A 1 4.08 -28.67 42.15
N GLN A 2 4.43 -27.85 43.14
CA GLN A 2 5.26 -26.64 42.97
C GLN A 2 6.72 -27.06 42.68
N LYS A 3 7.40 -26.32 41.81
CA LYS A 3 8.83 -26.04 41.98
C LYS A 3 9.18 -24.69 41.35
N GLN A 4 9.68 -23.82 42.21
CA GLN A 4 10.29 -22.53 41.97
C GLN A 4 11.57 -22.67 41.15
N VAL A 5 11.88 -21.67 40.31
CA VAL A 5 13.25 -21.36 39.88
C VAL A 5 13.51 -19.86 40.05
N LYS A 6 14.61 -19.59 40.67
CA LYS A 6 15.10 -18.33 41.24
C LYS A 6 15.60 -17.34 40.19
N LYS A 7 15.39 -16.07 40.52
CA LYS A 7 16.00 -14.87 39.91
C LYS A 7 17.55 -14.88 40.02
N PHE A 8 18.20 -14.36 38.98
CA PHE A 8 19.53 -13.76 39.12
C PHE A 8 19.52 -12.40 38.44
N LEU A 9 19.57 -11.36 39.25
CA LEU A 9 19.90 -9.99 38.87
C LEU A 9 21.42 -9.85 38.91
N GLY A 10 22.03 -9.37 37.85
CA GLY A 10 23.40 -8.90 37.82
C GLY A 10 23.44 -7.46 37.36
N VAL A 11 23.53 -6.54 38.31
CA VAL A 11 23.78 -5.11 38.07
C VAL A 11 25.29 -4.92 37.96
N ILE A 12 25.75 -4.38 36.83
CA ILE A 12 27.11 -3.84 36.72
C ILE A 12 27.00 -2.31 36.65
N VAL A 13 27.37 -1.67 37.74
CA VAL A 13 27.59 -0.23 37.87
C VAL A 13 29.05 0.05 37.52
N LEU A 14 29.30 0.84 36.48
CA LEU A 14 30.61 1.43 36.21
C LEU A 14 30.65 2.86 36.75
N LEU A 15 31.41 3.07 37.82
CA LEU A 15 31.72 4.38 38.36
C LEU A 15 32.81 5.05 37.51
N PHE A 16 32.54 6.25 37.01
CA PHE A 16 33.57 7.18 36.57
C PHE A 16 33.96 8.08 37.73
N ALA A 17 35.22 7.98 38.17
CA ALA A 17 35.80 8.91 39.13
C ALA A 17 36.42 10.09 38.40
N ILE A 18 35.93 11.28 38.73
CA ILE A 18 36.50 12.58 38.34
C ILE A 18 37.62 12.89 39.35
N THR A 19 38.83 13.10 38.85
CA THR A 19 39.88 13.72 39.68
C THR A 19 40.42 14.94 38.92
N ALA A 20 40.15 16.09 39.47
CA ALA A 20 40.80 17.35 39.09
C ALA A 20 42.00 17.60 40.01
N CYS A 21 43.14 18.02 39.47
CA CYS A 21 43.93 19.16 39.89
C CYS A 21 45.35 19.19 39.30
N SER A 22 45.58 20.17 38.59
CA SER A 22 46.54 21.30 38.65
C SER A 22 48.01 21.06 38.26
N THR A 23 48.36 21.88 37.25
CA THR A 23 49.62 22.60 37.02
C THR A 23 50.95 21.84 36.95
N ASN A 24 51.55 21.74 35.77
CA ASN A 24 52.77 22.53 35.48
C ASN A 24 53.26 22.37 34.01
N SER A 25 53.87 23.42 33.56
CA SER A 25 54.50 23.67 32.28
C SER A 25 55.42 22.56 31.73
N GLY A 26 55.26 22.26 30.43
CA GLY A 26 56.24 21.46 29.67
C GLY A 26 55.77 21.23 28.25
N GLU A 27 56.37 21.94 27.28
CA GLU A 27 56.15 21.73 25.87
C GLU A 27 56.32 20.27 25.46
N LYS A 28 55.21 19.67 24.95
CA LYS A 28 55.28 18.48 24.12
C LYS A 28 54.40 18.73 22.88
N LYS A 29 55.06 18.64 21.74
CA LYS A 29 54.42 18.59 20.44
C LYS A 29 53.40 17.48 20.42
N GLU A 30 52.10 17.84 20.42
CA GLU A 30 51.03 16.93 20.03
C GLU A 30 51.10 16.74 18.50
N ALA A 31 51.37 15.52 18.08
CA ALA A 31 51.04 15.06 16.76
C ALA A 31 49.49 15.04 16.67
N LYS A 32 48.93 16.01 15.95
CA LYS A 32 47.55 15.90 15.46
C LYS A 32 47.55 14.71 14.49
N GLU A 33 46.93 13.62 14.87
CA GLU A 33 46.33 12.70 13.92
C GLU A 33 45.26 13.50 13.15
N GLU A 34 45.60 13.88 11.95
CA GLU A 34 44.63 14.27 10.93
C GLU A 34 43.76 13.02 10.70
N VAL A 35 42.60 13.00 11.32
CA VAL A 35 41.49 12.22 10.79
C VAL A 35 41.26 12.79 9.38
N LYS A 36 41.74 12.07 8.39
CA LYS A 36 41.40 12.34 7.00
C LYS A 36 39.86 12.29 6.92
N THR A 37 39.26 13.46 6.91
CA THR A 37 37.96 13.71 6.33
C THR A 37 38.13 13.32 4.87
N GLU A 38 37.78 12.10 4.51
CA GLU A 38 37.55 11.71 3.13
C GLU A 38 36.52 12.68 2.58
N SER A 39 36.91 13.39 1.57
CA SER A 39 36.34 14.63 1.16
C SER A 39 34.93 14.48 0.62
N LYS A 40 34.04 15.41 0.99
CA LYS A 40 32.75 15.68 0.33
C LYS A 40 32.81 15.75 -1.22
N GLU A 41 33.97 15.72 -1.85
CA GLU A 41 34.18 15.72 -3.30
C GLU A 41 34.13 14.33 -3.94
N GLU A 42 34.37 13.23 -3.21
CA GLU A 42 34.27 11.87 -3.78
C GLU A 42 32.82 11.36 -3.90
N VAL A 43 31.89 11.86 -3.08
CA VAL A 43 30.48 11.49 -3.13
C VAL A 43 29.74 12.14 -4.31
N LYS A 44 30.26 13.24 -4.87
CA LYS A 44 29.64 13.98 -5.99
C LYS A 44 29.91 13.40 -7.39
N ASN A 45 30.71 12.35 -7.55
CA ASN A 45 31.15 11.84 -8.85
C ASN A 45 31.21 10.31 -8.91
N HIS A 46 30.08 9.63 -8.60
CA HIS A 46 30.01 8.22 -8.96
C HIS A 46 29.76 8.05 -10.47
N PRO A 47 30.09 6.89 -11.05
CA PRO A 47 29.93 6.64 -12.48
C PRO A 47 28.50 6.83 -12.95
N LYS A 48 28.26 7.53 -14.06
CA LYS A 48 26.93 7.71 -14.67
C LYS A 48 26.25 6.40 -15.11
N ASP A 49 26.90 5.28 -15.02
CA ASP A 49 26.34 3.94 -15.26
C ASP A 49 25.99 3.18 -13.97
N GLU A 50 26.04 3.86 -12.81
CA GLU A 50 25.58 3.35 -11.51
C GLU A 50 24.52 4.29 -10.92
N LEU A 51 23.69 3.77 -10.02
CA LEU A 51 22.71 4.52 -9.22
C LEU A 51 22.79 4.14 -7.75
N VAL A 52 22.51 5.11 -6.88
CA VAL A 52 22.28 4.89 -5.44
C VAL A 52 20.88 5.41 -5.11
N LEU A 53 20.01 4.53 -4.65
CA LEU A 53 18.59 4.81 -4.42
C LEU A 53 18.23 4.58 -2.96
N GLY A 54 17.59 5.58 -2.36
CA GLY A 54 17.01 5.51 -1.01
C GLY A 54 15.50 5.34 -1.07
N ILE A 55 15.03 4.26 -1.70
CA ILE A 55 13.62 4.00 -1.93
C ILE A 55 13.22 2.63 -1.39
N GLY A 56 11.93 2.52 -1.06
CA GLY A 56 11.36 1.29 -0.56
C GLY A 56 11.78 0.94 0.86
N SER A 57 11.18 -0.12 1.36
CA SER A 57 11.53 -0.75 2.63
C SER A 57 12.06 -2.15 2.41
N GLU A 58 12.92 -2.60 3.30
CA GLU A 58 13.44 -3.96 3.26
C GLU A 58 12.31 -4.96 3.46
N PRO A 59 12.15 -5.99 2.58
CA PRO A 59 11.11 -7.00 2.75
C PRO A 59 11.48 -7.94 3.91
N GLU A 60 10.56 -8.14 4.86
CA GLU A 60 10.80 -8.97 6.06
C GLU A 60 11.10 -10.43 5.72
N LYS A 61 10.41 -10.98 4.72
CA LYS A 61 10.56 -12.38 4.26
C LYS A 61 11.45 -12.53 3.04
N GLY A 62 12.17 -11.47 2.66
CA GLY A 62 13.01 -11.43 1.47
C GLY A 62 12.23 -11.32 0.17
N PHE A 63 12.89 -11.57 -0.94
CA PHE A 63 12.38 -11.34 -2.30
C PHE A 63 11.69 -12.57 -2.90
N ASN A 64 10.90 -13.30 -2.11
CA ASN A 64 10.07 -14.38 -2.61
C ASN A 64 8.69 -13.84 -3.04
N PRO A 65 8.36 -13.83 -4.35
CA PRO A 65 7.11 -13.22 -4.83
C PRO A 65 5.85 -13.95 -4.34
N ILE A 66 5.97 -15.17 -3.84
CA ILE A 66 4.85 -15.92 -3.26
C ILE A 66 4.42 -15.32 -1.91
N PHE A 67 5.35 -14.74 -1.13
CA PHE A 67 5.04 -14.21 0.21
C PHE A 67 5.01 -12.69 0.29
N GLU A 68 5.58 -11.99 -0.68
CA GLU A 68 5.78 -10.52 -0.63
C GLU A 68 5.16 -9.78 -1.83
N SER A 69 4.18 -10.38 -2.52
CA SER A 69 3.71 -9.84 -3.79
C SER A 69 2.70 -8.71 -3.69
N SER A 70 1.97 -8.56 -2.57
CA SER A 70 0.74 -7.76 -2.56
C SER A 70 0.92 -6.25 -2.52
N HIS A 71 1.89 -5.77 -1.78
CA HIS A 71 2.07 -4.33 -1.60
C HIS A 71 3.42 -3.81 -2.09
N SER A 72 4.36 -4.71 -2.29
CA SER A 72 5.72 -4.32 -2.66
C SER A 72 5.97 -4.29 -4.15
N ASN A 73 5.09 -4.87 -4.98
CA ASN A 73 5.28 -5.04 -6.43
C ASN A 73 6.75 -5.21 -6.80
N SER A 74 7.38 -6.21 -6.20
CA SER A 74 8.81 -6.42 -6.38
C SER A 74 9.11 -7.09 -7.71
N MET A 75 8.66 -6.46 -8.80
CA MET A 75 9.04 -6.84 -10.16
C MET A 75 10.54 -6.65 -10.42
N VAL A 76 11.30 -6.27 -9.39
CA VAL A 76 12.76 -6.13 -9.45
C VAL A 76 13.41 -7.44 -9.90
N PHE A 77 12.99 -8.59 -9.33
CA PHE A 77 13.61 -9.89 -9.60
C PHE A 77 12.74 -10.85 -10.43
N HIS A 78 11.45 -10.61 -10.54
CA HIS A 78 10.54 -11.57 -11.17
C HIS A 78 9.62 -10.89 -12.17
N SER A 79 9.43 -11.54 -13.32
CA SER A 79 8.36 -11.21 -14.26
C SER A 79 7.12 -12.03 -13.96
N ALA A 80 5.95 -11.45 -14.21
CA ALA A 80 4.66 -12.12 -14.15
C ALA A 80 4.19 -12.55 -15.56
N LEU A 81 3.05 -13.21 -15.65
CA LEU A 81 2.49 -13.57 -16.96
C LEU A 81 2.04 -12.33 -17.73
N LEU A 82 1.41 -11.40 -17.03
CA LEU A 82 0.97 -10.11 -17.55
C LEU A 82 1.64 -8.99 -16.75
N LYS A 83 1.53 -7.74 -17.19
CA LYS A 83 1.99 -6.53 -16.49
C LYS A 83 0.97 -5.40 -16.68
N ARG A 84 1.18 -4.29 -16.00
CA ARG A 84 0.40 -3.05 -16.19
C ARG A 84 1.29 -1.97 -16.82
N ASP A 85 0.76 -1.30 -17.83
CA ASP A 85 1.39 -0.10 -18.41
C ASP A 85 1.28 1.11 -17.45
N VAL A 86 1.76 2.28 -17.88
CA VAL A 86 1.71 3.52 -17.09
C VAL A 86 0.28 4.00 -16.80
N ASN A 87 -0.69 3.59 -17.61
CA ASN A 87 -2.12 3.90 -17.48
C ASN A 87 -2.90 2.78 -16.78
N LEU A 88 -2.21 1.78 -16.23
CA LEU A 88 -2.75 0.62 -15.52
C LEU A 88 -3.51 -0.39 -16.41
N HIS A 89 -3.40 -0.30 -17.75
CA HIS A 89 -3.95 -1.32 -18.64
C HIS A 89 -3.12 -2.61 -18.54
N ILE A 90 -3.80 -3.74 -18.67
CA ILE A 90 -3.16 -5.06 -18.68
C ILE A 90 -2.51 -5.32 -20.04
N GLU A 91 -1.25 -5.72 -20.02
CA GLU A 91 -0.43 -6.07 -21.18
C GLU A 91 0.27 -7.42 -20.94
N GLU A 92 0.72 -8.07 -22.02
CA GLU A 92 1.51 -9.30 -21.97
C GLU A 92 2.94 -9.02 -21.50
N ASP A 93 3.42 -9.81 -20.48
CA ASP A 93 4.83 -9.79 -20.04
C ASP A 93 5.53 -11.10 -20.40
N LEU A 94 5.44 -12.18 -19.60
CA LEU A 94 5.92 -13.52 -20.00
C LEU A 94 4.98 -14.20 -20.99
N ALA A 95 3.69 -13.89 -20.95
CA ALA A 95 2.72 -14.39 -21.90
C ALA A 95 2.92 -13.77 -23.28
N ASP A 96 2.76 -14.59 -24.34
CA ASP A 96 2.58 -14.16 -25.74
C ASP A 96 1.10 -13.88 -26.02
N SER A 97 0.22 -14.68 -25.41
CA SER A 97 -1.23 -14.54 -25.51
C SER A 97 -1.92 -15.34 -24.41
N TYR A 98 -3.19 -15.05 -24.18
CA TYR A 98 -4.05 -15.89 -23.34
C TYR A 98 -5.48 -15.94 -23.89
N GLU A 99 -6.16 -17.03 -23.58
CA GLU A 99 -7.57 -17.25 -23.90
C GLU A 99 -8.33 -17.64 -22.64
N ILE A 100 -9.58 -17.19 -22.55
CA ILE A 100 -10.47 -17.51 -21.42
C ILE A 100 -11.60 -18.38 -21.96
N SER A 101 -11.85 -19.53 -21.30
CA SER A 101 -12.94 -20.44 -21.67
C SER A 101 -14.32 -19.76 -21.56
N ASP A 102 -15.32 -20.27 -22.29
CA ASP A 102 -16.68 -19.71 -22.31
C ASP A 102 -17.31 -19.64 -20.90
N ASP A 103 -17.00 -20.61 -20.03
CA ASP A 103 -17.47 -20.65 -18.62
C ASP A 103 -16.64 -19.77 -17.67
N LYS A 104 -15.65 -19.03 -18.18
CA LYS A 104 -14.75 -18.10 -17.45
C LYS A 104 -13.95 -18.77 -16.32
N LYS A 105 -13.71 -20.07 -16.41
CA LYS A 105 -13.01 -20.84 -15.37
C LYS A 105 -11.65 -21.35 -15.76
N THR A 106 -11.26 -21.25 -17.02
CA THR A 106 -9.95 -21.69 -17.49
C THR A 106 -9.28 -20.59 -18.29
N TYR A 107 -8.10 -20.20 -17.85
CA TYR A 107 -7.19 -19.32 -18.56
C TYR A 107 -6.11 -20.19 -19.22
N THR A 108 -6.09 -20.26 -20.54
CA THR A 108 -5.04 -20.92 -21.30
C THR A 108 -4.02 -19.87 -21.73
N VAL A 109 -2.84 -19.90 -21.12
CA VAL A 109 -1.76 -18.92 -21.36
C VAL A 109 -0.66 -19.56 -22.17
N LYS A 110 -0.26 -18.90 -23.26
CA LYS A 110 0.88 -19.26 -24.07
C LYS A 110 2.05 -18.34 -23.76
N LEU A 111 3.21 -18.90 -23.46
CA LEU A 111 4.43 -18.16 -23.13
C LEU A 111 5.17 -17.71 -24.39
N LYS A 112 5.86 -16.57 -24.31
CA LYS A 112 6.82 -16.08 -25.31
C LYS A 112 7.93 -17.09 -25.55
N ASP A 113 8.60 -16.99 -26.71
CA ASP A 113 9.74 -17.81 -27.04
C ASP A 113 11.01 -17.40 -26.28
N ASN A 114 11.88 -18.36 -25.98
CA ASN A 114 13.23 -18.15 -25.45
C ASN A 114 13.27 -17.41 -24.08
N LEU A 115 12.26 -17.59 -23.25
CA LEU A 115 12.28 -17.06 -21.87
C LEU A 115 13.33 -17.79 -21.04
N LYS A 116 14.10 -17.03 -20.26
CA LYS A 116 15.21 -17.54 -19.45
C LYS A 116 15.19 -16.94 -18.04
N PHE A 117 15.66 -17.74 -17.09
CA PHE A 117 16.13 -17.20 -15.81
C PHE A 117 17.55 -16.61 -15.96
N GLN A 118 18.00 -15.88 -14.93
CA GLN A 118 19.32 -15.21 -14.93
C GLN A 118 20.50 -16.16 -15.13
N ASP A 119 20.39 -17.43 -14.73
CA ASP A 119 21.43 -18.47 -14.91
C ASP A 119 21.45 -19.10 -16.30
N GLY A 120 20.51 -18.69 -17.18
CA GLY A 120 20.35 -19.18 -18.53
C GLY A 120 19.47 -20.43 -18.66
N SER A 121 18.93 -20.97 -17.57
CA SER A 121 17.95 -22.06 -17.61
C SER A 121 16.64 -21.57 -18.26
N ASP A 122 15.90 -22.48 -18.88
CA ASP A 122 14.63 -22.16 -19.55
C ASP A 122 13.54 -21.88 -18.50
N LEU A 123 12.77 -20.78 -18.72
CA LEU A 123 11.52 -20.53 -18.04
C LEU A 123 10.39 -21.14 -18.87
N THR A 124 9.65 -22.07 -18.28
CA THR A 124 8.63 -22.86 -18.95
C THR A 124 7.28 -22.83 -18.26
N ALA A 125 6.25 -23.36 -18.90
CA ALA A 125 4.92 -23.54 -18.31
C ALA A 125 4.94 -24.40 -17.02
N LYS A 126 5.98 -25.23 -16.81
CA LYS A 126 6.14 -26.01 -15.57
C LYS A 126 6.48 -25.11 -14.38
N ASP A 127 7.26 -24.04 -14.60
CA ASP A 127 7.60 -23.04 -13.59
C ASP A 127 6.36 -22.22 -13.23
N VAL A 128 5.58 -21.84 -14.23
CA VAL A 128 4.29 -21.16 -14.03
C VAL A 128 3.35 -22.03 -13.20
N ALA A 129 3.10 -23.28 -13.61
CA ALA A 129 2.22 -24.18 -12.88
C ALA A 129 2.70 -24.44 -11.45
N PHE A 130 4.01 -24.60 -11.26
CA PHE A 130 4.61 -24.73 -9.92
C PHE A 130 4.35 -23.49 -9.07
N THR A 131 4.59 -22.28 -9.60
CA THR A 131 4.45 -21.02 -8.87
C THR A 131 3.02 -20.84 -8.36
N TYR A 132 2.02 -20.94 -9.23
CA TYR A 132 0.61 -20.75 -8.85
C TYR A 132 0.12 -21.80 -7.86
N ASN A 133 0.47 -23.08 -8.05
CA ASN A 133 0.07 -24.14 -7.13
C ASN A 133 0.76 -24.00 -5.77
N THR A 134 2.02 -23.57 -5.73
CA THR A 134 2.73 -23.29 -4.47
C THR A 134 2.12 -22.09 -3.75
N ALA A 135 1.86 -20.99 -4.45
CA ALA A 135 1.23 -19.80 -3.89
C ALA A 135 -0.16 -20.13 -3.27
N LYS A 136 -0.95 -20.96 -3.93
CA LYS A 136 -2.25 -21.43 -3.40
C LYS A 136 -2.09 -22.24 -2.11
N ASN A 137 -1.12 -23.15 -2.07
CA ASN A 137 -0.90 -24.04 -0.92
C ASN A 137 -0.33 -23.31 0.29
N GLU A 138 0.53 -22.31 0.06
CA GLU A 138 1.15 -21.50 1.10
C GLU A 138 0.22 -20.38 1.62
N ALA A 139 -1.01 -20.28 1.10
CA ALA A 139 -1.93 -19.19 1.40
C ALA A 139 -1.24 -17.82 1.28
N ALA A 140 -0.65 -17.58 0.12
CA ALA A 140 0.19 -16.41 -0.17
C ALA A 140 -0.49 -15.10 0.19
N ALA A 141 0.08 -14.35 1.11
CA ALA A 141 -0.47 -13.08 1.56
C ALA A 141 -0.48 -12.08 0.39
N GLY A 142 -1.65 -11.49 0.13
CA GLY A 142 -1.83 -10.41 -0.83
C GLY A 142 -1.88 -10.84 -2.30
N ILE A 143 -1.95 -12.13 -2.60
CA ILE A 143 -2.29 -12.62 -3.93
C ILE A 143 -3.67 -13.24 -3.88
N ASN A 144 -4.56 -12.75 -4.73
CA ASN A 144 -5.91 -13.29 -4.79
C ASN A 144 -5.97 -14.63 -5.52
N LEU A 145 -5.92 -15.70 -4.76
CA LEU A 145 -6.06 -17.08 -5.23
C LEU A 145 -7.30 -17.79 -4.63
N GLU A 146 -8.25 -17.05 -4.06
CA GLU A 146 -9.45 -17.64 -3.45
C GLU A 146 -10.21 -18.51 -4.44
N ARG A 147 -10.38 -18.01 -5.67
CA ARG A 147 -11.11 -18.72 -6.74
C ARG A 147 -10.23 -19.63 -7.58
N PHE A 148 -8.91 -19.58 -7.42
CA PHE A 148 -7.97 -20.43 -8.13
C PHE A 148 -8.02 -21.86 -7.59
N LYS A 149 -8.05 -22.83 -8.51
CA LYS A 149 -8.08 -24.26 -8.20
C LYS A 149 -6.73 -24.92 -8.38
N GLU A 150 -6.21 -24.86 -9.59
CA GLU A 150 -4.96 -25.52 -9.98
C GLU A 150 -4.38 -24.93 -11.27
N ALA A 151 -3.06 -25.10 -11.47
CA ALA A 151 -2.39 -24.82 -12.73
C ALA A 151 -1.76 -26.10 -13.30
N LYS A 152 -1.84 -26.29 -14.63
CA LYS A 152 -1.32 -27.46 -15.36
C LYS A 152 -0.50 -27.02 -16.56
N ALA A 153 0.76 -27.41 -16.61
CA ALA A 153 1.55 -27.31 -17.85
C ALA A 153 1.06 -28.35 -18.86
N ILE A 154 0.58 -27.90 -20.00
CA ILE A 154 0.13 -28.75 -21.10
C ILE A 154 1.33 -29.18 -21.93
N ASP A 155 2.23 -28.26 -22.18
CA ASP A 155 3.54 -28.47 -22.81
C ASP A 155 4.54 -27.48 -22.20
N ASP A 156 5.72 -27.29 -22.78
CA ASP A 156 6.75 -26.39 -22.25
C ASP A 156 6.36 -24.90 -22.35
N LYS A 157 5.37 -24.53 -23.17
CA LYS A 157 4.97 -23.14 -23.43
C LYS A 157 3.51 -22.86 -23.09
N THR A 158 2.69 -23.86 -22.84
CA THR A 158 1.25 -23.71 -22.63
C THR A 158 0.90 -24.14 -21.22
N VAL A 159 0.26 -23.26 -20.47
CA VAL A 159 -0.25 -23.54 -19.13
C VAL A 159 -1.76 -23.24 -19.05
N GLU A 160 -2.51 -24.13 -18.43
CA GLU A 160 -3.89 -23.89 -18.02
C GLU A 160 -3.95 -23.54 -16.55
N LEU A 161 -4.60 -22.41 -16.23
CA LEU A 161 -4.94 -21.99 -14.88
C LEU A 161 -6.44 -22.15 -14.72
N VAL A 162 -6.85 -23.03 -13.80
CA VAL A 162 -8.24 -23.43 -13.62
C VAL A 162 -8.79 -22.78 -12.34
N LEU A 163 -9.98 -22.20 -12.43
CA LEU A 163 -10.70 -21.58 -11.33
C LEU A 163 -11.87 -22.44 -10.86
N GLU A 164 -12.24 -22.36 -9.59
CA GLU A 164 -13.44 -23.01 -9.02
C GLU A 164 -14.72 -22.31 -9.45
N LYS A 165 -14.68 -20.98 -9.57
CA LYS A 165 -15.78 -20.09 -9.96
C LYS A 165 -15.31 -19.12 -11.05
N PRO A 166 -16.22 -18.62 -11.92
CA PRO A 166 -15.89 -17.58 -12.87
C PRO A 166 -15.25 -16.37 -12.20
N ASP A 167 -14.19 -15.83 -12.80
CA ASP A 167 -13.53 -14.62 -12.32
C ASP A 167 -12.76 -13.95 -13.46
N ILE A 168 -13.35 -12.97 -14.09
CA ILE A 168 -12.71 -12.20 -15.15
C ILE A 168 -11.58 -11.30 -14.63
N SER A 169 -11.61 -10.93 -13.33
CA SER A 169 -10.58 -10.12 -12.70
C SER A 169 -9.27 -10.88 -12.43
N PHE A 170 -9.24 -12.20 -12.64
CA PHE A 170 -8.04 -13.02 -12.42
C PHE A 170 -6.83 -12.58 -13.26
N THR A 171 -7.05 -11.79 -14.33
CA THR A 171 -5.99 -11.09 -15.07
C THR A 171 -5.14 -10.19 -14.17
N SER A 172 -5.70 -9.60 -13.11
CA SER A 172 -4.94 -8.83 -12.12
C SER A 172 -3.95 -9.72 -11.35
N THR A 173 -4.37 -10.94 -11.01
CA THR A 173 -3.50 -11.94 -10.38
C THR A 173 -2.38 -12.39 -11.36
N LEU A 174 -2.70 -12.52 -12.66
CA LEU A 174 -1.70 -12.83 -13.69
C LEU A 174 -0.66 -11.73 -13.85
N ALA A 175 -1.00 -10.48 -13.53
CA ALA A 175 -0.10 -9.32 -13.58
C ALA A 175 0.64 -9.04 -12.25
N SER A 176 0.38 -9.82 -11.20
CA SER A 176 0.92 -9.54 -9.86
C SER A 176 1.84 -10.63 -9.34
N LEU A 177 1.67 -11.90 -9.74
CA LEU A 177 2.48 -13.00 -9.24
C LEU A 177 3.71 -13.26 -10.12
N GLY A 178 4.88 -12.91 -9.59
CA GLY A 178 6.17 -13.19 -10.23
C GLY A 178 6.47 -14.68 -10.30
N ILE A 179 7.00 -15.15 -11.45
CA ILE A 179 7.26 -16.57 -11.70
C ILE A 179 8.61 -16.97 -11.13
N VAL A 180 8.61 -18.05 -10.31
CA VAL A 180 9.81 -18.65 -9.72
C VAL A 180 10.20 -19.94 -10.44
N SER A 181 11.49 -20.29 -10.44
CA SER A 181 11.97 -21.54 -10.99
C SER A 181 11.62 -22.71 -10.09
N LYS A 182 10.90 -23.70 -10.63
CA LYS A 182 10.54 -24.94 -9.94
C LYS A 182 11.76 -25.71 -9.42
N ASP A 183 12.80 -25.78 -10.22
CA ASP A 183 13.98 -26.60 -9.91
C ASP A 183 14.94 -25.91 -8.93
N TYR A 184 14.85 -24.57 -8.80
CA TYR A 184 15.69 -23.78 -7.91
C TYR A 184 14.98 -23.42 -6.59
N TYR A 185 13.63 -23.45 -6.55
CA TYR A 185 12.84 -23.01 -5.42
C TYR A 185 13.15 -23.84 -4.14
N ASN A 186 13.40 -23.14 -3.02
CA ASN A 186 13.73 -23.73 -1.73
C ASN A 186 13.41 -22.75 -0.59
N ASP A 187 13.55 -23.18 0.67
CA ASP A 187 13.23 -22.38 1.86
C ASP A 187 14.01 -21.06 1.97
N ASN A 188 15.17 -20.95 1.34
CA ASN A 188 16.00 -19.74 1.32
C ASN A 188 15.79 -18.89 0.07
N TYR A 189 14.77 -19.17 -0.74
CA TYR A 189 14.55 -18.51 -2.03
C TYR A 189 14.47 -16.98 -1.89
N GLY A 190 13.81 -16.47 -0.84
CA GLY A 190 13.69 -15.04 -0.59
C GLY A 190 15.01 -14.31 -0.35
N GLU A 191 16.06 -15.02 0.13
CA GLU A 191 17.40 -14.43 0.34
C GLU A 191 18.27 -14.49 -0.92
N LYS A 192 17.99 -15.43 -1.82
CA LYS A 192 18.73 -15.64 -3.08
C LYS A 192 17.77 -15.97 -4.21
N PRO A 193 16.99 -14.97 -4.69
CA PRO A 193 16.06 -15.21 -5.78
C PRO A 193 16.79 -15.55 -7.06
N LEU A 194 16.25 -16.51 -7.83
CA LEU A 194 16.65 -16.76 -9.21
C LEU A 194 15.76 -15.91 -10.12
N SER A 195 16.30 -14.82 -10.64
CA SER A 195 15.53 -13.79 -11.32
C SER A 195 15.03 -14.23 -12.70
N SER A 196 13.76 -13.97 -12.99
CA SER A 196 13.16 -13.90 -14.34
C SER A 196 12.91 -12.45 -14.78
N GLY A 197 13.09 -11.49 -13.88
CA GLY A 197 12.84 -10.07 -14.07
C GLY A 197 14.07 -9.28 -14.52
N PRO A 198 13.99 -7.94 -14.47
CA PRO A 198 15.00 -7.04 -15.04
C PRO A 198 16.34 -7.04 -14.31
N PHE A 199 16.41 -7.44 -13.05
CA PHE A 199 17.64 -7.37 -12.26
C PHE A 199 18.00 -8.70 -11.61
N GLU A 200 19.29 -8.87 -11.32
CA GLU A 200 19.88 -9.94 -10.52
C GLU A 200 20.37 -9.40 -9.20
N LEU A 201 20.14 -10.12 -8.11
CA LEU A 201 20.70 -9.79 -6.79
C LEU A 201 22.20 -10.10 -6.79
N VAL A 202 23.02 -9.10 -6.44
CA VAL A 202 24.47 -9.23 -6.27
C VAL A 202 24.80 -9.45 -4.80
N GLU A 203 24.29 -8.59 -3.94
CA GLU A 203 24.52 -8.63 -2.49
C GLU A 203 23.32 -8.03 -1.76
N TRP A 204 22.99 -8.57 -0.62
CA TRP A 204 22.01 -8.02 0.30
C TRP A 204 22.55 -8.07 1.73
N LYS A 205 22.83 -6.90 2.29
CA LYS A 205 23.19 -6.70 3.69
C LYS A 205 21.96 -6.22 4.43
N LYS A 206 21.26 -7.16 5.10
CA LYS A 206 19.99 -6.89 5.80
C LYS A 206 20.10 -5.67 6.73
N GLY A 207 19.11 -4.78 6.63
CA GLY A 207 19.03 -3.54 7.40
C GLY A 207 20.01 -2.45 6.95
N GLN A 208 20.69 -2.61 5.81
CA GLN A 208 21.68 -1.65 5.32
C GLN A 208 21.49 -1.36 3.83
N GLU A 209 21.86 -2.29 2.96
CA GLU A 209 21.86 -2.06 1.51
C GLU A 209 21.58 -3.34 0.71
N MET A 210 21.07 -3.16 -0.50
CA MET A 210 20.95 -4.19 -1.51
C MET A 210 21.61 -3.71 -2.80
N ILE A 211 22.43 -4.56 -3.42
CA ILE A 211 23.07 -4.29 -4.70
C ILE A 211 22.50 -5.21 -5.76
N VAL A 212 22.06 -4.63 -6.87
CA VAL A 212 21.55 -5.36 -8.04
C VAL A 212 22.30 -4.94 -9.30
N LYS A 213 22.24 -5.79 -10.31
CA LYS A 213 22.72 -5.53 -11.68
C LYS A 213 21.67 -5.97 -12.70
N PRO A 214 21.70 -5.47 -13.96
CA PRO A 214 20.79 -5.93 -14.99
C PRO A 214 20.90 -7.44 -15.23
N ASN A 215 19.77 -8.10 -15.34
CA ASN A 215 19.69 -9.49 -15.80
C ASN A 215 19.91 -9.53 -17.33
N VAL A 216 21.03 -10.11 -17.75
CA VAL A 216 21.38 -10.19 -19.17
C VAL A 216 20.42 -11.07 -20.00
N ASN A 217 19.70 -11.97 -19.33
CA ASN A 217 18.73 -12.88 -19.93
C ASN A 217 17.28 -12.35 -19.86
N TYR A 218 17.08 -11.16 -19.30
CA TYR A 218 15.74 -10.56 -19.23
C TYR A 218 15.17 -10.33 -20.64
N HIS A 219 13.92 -10.73 -20.84
CA HIS A 219 13.23 -10.67 -22.14
C HIS A 219 12.74 -9.27 -22.52
N GLY A 220 12.58 -8.37 -21.53
CA GLY A 220 12.13 -6.99 -21.70
C GLY A 220 13.28 -5.99 -21.92
N GLU A 221 12.95 -4.72 -21.87
CA GLU A 221 13.93 -3.64 -21.97
C GLU A 221 14.84 -3.61 -20.75
N LYS A 222 16.14 -3.42 -20.99
CA LYS A 222 17.15 -3.52 -19.93
C LYS A 222 17.50 -2.15 -19.40
N SER A 223 17.75 -2.09 -18.09
CA SER A 223 18.27 -0.89 -17.44
C SER A 223 19.59 -0.43 -18.11
N PRO A 224 19.78 0.87 -18.34
CA PRO A 224 21.05 1.42 -18.82
C PRO A 224 22.15 1.40 -17.76
N PHE A 225 21.79 1.19 -16.48
CA PHE A 225 22.72 1.22 -15.36
C PHE A 225 23.30 -0.16 -15.09
N LYS A 226 24.61 -0.24 -14.93
CA LYS A 226 25.34 -1.50 -14.68
C LYS A 226 25.21 -2.00 -13.24
N LYS A 227 24.92 -1.07 -12.32
CA LYS A 227 24.79 -1.35 -10.89
C LYS A 227 23.80 -0.38 -10.26
N ILE A 228 22.93 -0.90 -9.41
CA ILE A 228 22.04 -0.10 -8.58
C ILE A 228 22.23 -0.54 -7.13
N THR A 229 22.48 0.43 -6.25
CA THR A 229 22.57 0.21 -4.81
C THR A 229 21.34 0.81 -4.16
N PHE A 230 20.56 0.00 -3.46
CA PHE A 230 19.46 0.45 -2.61
C PHE A 230 19.96 0.58 -1.19
N ILE A 231 19.73 1.74 -0.56
CA ILE A 231 20.03 1.96 0.85
C ILE A 231 18.69 1.94 1.60
N PHE A 232 18.60 1.14 2.65
CA PHE A 232 17.41 1.03 3.50
C PHE A 232 17.56 1.93 4.71
N PHE A 233 16.76 2.98 4.76
CA PHE A 233 16.72 3.91 5.90
C PHE A 233 15.71 3.43 6.94
N LYS A 234 15.99 3.72 8.21
CA LYS A 234 15.11 3.37 9.34
C LYS A 234 13.94 4.34 9.49
N ASP A 235 14.17 5.59 9.06
CA ASP A 235 13.24 6.69 9.20
C ASP A 235 13.49 7.75 8.11
N ASP A 236 12.53 8.65 7.97
CA ASP A 236 12.55 9.72 6.98
C ASP A 236 13.66 10.76 7.23
N ASP A 237 14.08 10.95 8.48
CA ASP A 237 15.16 11.88 8.82
C ASP A 237 16.50 11.40 8.24
N GLN A 238 16.75 10.08 8.32
CA GLN A 238 17.95 9.48 7.70
C GLN A 238 17.89 9.54 6.18
N ALA A 239 16.73 9.30 5.58
CA ALA A 239 16.52 9.41 4.14
C ALA A 239 16.81 10.85 3.67
N LEU A 240 16.24 11.84 4.35
CA LEU A 240 16.45 13.25 4.05
C LEU A 240 17.92 13.68 4.24
N ALA A 241 18.57 13.21 5.31
CA ALA A 241 20.00 13.47 5.53
C ALA A 241 20.86 12.92 4.38
N SER A 242 20.52 11.75 3.82
CA SER A 242 21.25 11.15 2.70
C SER A 242 21.19 12.00 1.43
N ALA A 243 20.06 12.67 1.16
CA ALA A 243 19.94 13.63 0.07
C ALA A 243 20.83 14.87 0.32
N ASN A 244 20.77 15.45 1.54
CA ASN A 244 21.60 16.59 1.92
C ASN A 244 23.11 16.32 1.83
N GLU A 245 23.52 15.08 2.10
CA GLU A 245 24.92 14.65 2.00
C GLU A 245 25.30 14.22 0.59
N GLY A 246 24.31 14.14 -0.33
CA GLY A 246 24.53 13.71 -1.71
C GLY A 246 24.85 12.22 -1.86
N ILE A 247 24.43 11.38 -0.91
CA ILE A 247 24.68 9.92 -0.91
C ILE A 247 23.82 9.22 -1.95
N CYS A 248 22.50 9.52 -1.98
CA CYS A 248 21.57 8.94 -2.93
C CYS A 248 21.40 9.82 -4.17
N ASP A 249 21.03 9.22 -5.31
CA ASP A 249 20.65 9.91 -6.52
C ASP A 249 19.14 10.16 -6.59
N LEU A 250 18.38 9.28 -5.96
CA LEU A 250 16.95 9.41 -5.75
C LEU A 250 16.62 8.87 -4.37
N VAL A 251 15.84 9.63 -3.60
CA VAL A 251 15.42 9.22 -2.25
C VAL A 251 13.99 9.63 -1.99
N ARG A 252 13.19 8.72 -1.40
CA ARG A 252 11.84 9.05 -0.93
C ARG A 252 11.96 9.87 0.36
N ILE A 253 11.17 10.94 0.44
CA ILE A 253 11.15 11.86 1.58
C ILE A 253 9.72 12.08 2.07
N PRO A 254 9.51 12.55 3.31
CA PRO A 254 8.19 12.93 3.76
C PRO A 254 7.69 14.16 2.98
N TYR A 255 6.38 14.26 2.77
CA TYR A 255 5.77 15.39 2.06
C TYR A 255 6.08 16.75 2.71
N THR A 256 6.32 16.78 4.03
CA THR A 256 6.70 17.98 4.78
C THR A 256 8.06 18.55 4.39
N ALA A 257 8.92 17.75 3.77
CA ALA A 257 10.26 18.14 3.35
C ALA A 257 10.34 18.56 1.85
N LYS A 258 9.23 18.55 1.11
CA LYS A 258 9.20 18.86 -0.32
C LYS A 258 9.84 20.20 -0.67
N ASP A 259 9.54 21.24 0.11
CA ASP A 259 10.00 22.61 -0.15
C ASP A 259 11.41 22.89 0.41
N MET A 260 12.08 21.88 0.94
CA MET A 260 13.46 22.02 1.39
C MET A 260 14.40 22.20 0.19
N ASN A 261 15.20 23.27 0.25
CA ASN A 261 16.21 23.50 -0.77
C ASN A 261 17.46 22.63 -0.49
N ILE A 262 17.61 21.54 -1.24
CA ILE A 262 18.79 20.66 -1.20
C ILE A 262 19.64 20.94 -2.43
N GLU A 263 20.89 21.37 -2.24
CA GLU A 263 21.78 21.71 -3.34
C GLU A 263 22.03 20.50 -4.27
N GLY A 264 21.74 20.66 -5.56
CA GLY A 264 21.92 19.62 -6.59
C GLY A 264 20.79 18.59 -6.63
N PHE A 265 19.62 18.92 -6.06
CA PHE A 265 18.42 18.09 -6.10
C PHE A 265 17.17 18.91 -6.38
N HIS A 266 16.17 18.26 -6.96
CA HIS A 266 14.83 18.80 -7.13
C HIS A 266 13.78 17.80 -6.64
N PRO A 267 12.63 18.29 -6.13
CA PRO A 267 11.55 17.42 -5.71
C PRO A 267 10.79 16.87 -6.92
N LEU A 268 10.34 15.62 -6.80
CA LEU A 268 9.43 14.96 -7.71
C LEU A 268 8.25 14.41 -6.92
N SER A 269 7.03 14.85 -7.25
CA SER A 269 5.81 14.33 -6.69
C SER A 269 5.20 13.31 -7.64
N VAL A 270 5.06 12.08 -7.19
CA VAL A 270 4.44 10.98 -7.94
C VAL A 270 3.02 10.77 -7.44
N LYS A 271 2.04 10.81 -8.34
CA LYS A 271 0.65 10.52 -8.03
C LYS A 271 0.47 9.07 -7.60
N THR A 272 -0.46 8.86 -6.69
CA THR A 272 -0.72 7.53 -6.14
C THR A 272 -2.21 7.20 -6.13
N ILE A 273 -2.51 5.95 -5.84
CA ILE A 273 -3.78 5.47 -5.32
C ILE A 273 -3.68 5.15 -3.82
N ASP A 274 -2.65 5.68 -3.14
CA ASP A 274 -2.45 5.53 -1.70
C ASP A 274 -3.44 6.41 -0.94
N ASN A 275 -4.68 5.92 -0.82
CA ASN A 275 -5.77 6.68 -0.26
C ASN A 275 -5.85 6.60 1.28
N ARG A 276 -6.44 7.64 1.86
CA ARG A 276 -6.78 7.73 3.27
C ARG A 276 -8.28 7.88 3.42
N GLY A 277 -8.88 6.97 4.17
CA GLY A 277 -10.31 6.97 4.41
C GLY A 277 -10.65 6.54 5.83
N ILE A 278 -11.76 7.05 6.33
CA ILE A 278 -12.30 6.70 7.64
C ILE A 278 -13.46 5.73 7.46
N SER A 279 -13.24 4.50 7.91
CA SER A 279 -14.28 3.47 8.00
C SER A 279 -15.23 3.81 9.15
N LEU A 280 -16.53 3.80 8.86
CA LEU A 280 -17.57 4.10 9.84
C LEU A 280 -18.45 2.86 10.05
N PRO A 281 -18.56 2.30 11.27
CA PRO A 281 -19.47 1.20 11.56
C PRO A 281 -20.87 1.47 10.99
N TYR A 282 -21.37 0.53 10.17
CA TYR A 282 -22.59 0.72 9.39
C TYR A 282 -23.84 0.24 10.11
N VAL A 283 -23.68 -0.71 11.04
CA VAL A 283 -24.76 -1.28 11.84
C VAL A 283 -24.80 -0.68 13.24
N PRO A 284 -25.97 -0.64 13.93
CA PRO A 284 -26.03 -0.24 15.33
C PRO A 284 -25.25 -1.23 16.21
N ASN A 285 -25.07 -0.91 17.48
CA ASN A 285 -24.40 -1.82 18.42
C ASN A 285 -25.13 -3.17 18.52
N GLU A 286 -24.56 -4.22 17.96
CA GLU A 286 -25.14 -5.56 17.85
C GLU A 286 -24.47 -6.61 18.76
N GLY A 287 -23.58 -6.20 19.66
CA GLY A 287 -22.93 -7.11 20.59
C GLY A 287 -21.47 -7.40 20.22
N LYS A 288 -21.09 -8.67 20.13
CA LYS A 288 -19.69 -9.09 19.92
C LYS A 288 -19.55 -10.05 18.77
N LEU A 289 -18.39 -9.93 18.10
CA LEU A 289 -17.98 -10.84 17.05
C LEU A 289 -17.78 -12.26 17.61
N THR A 290 -18.51 -13.22 17.08
CA THR A 290 -18.48 -14.63 17.53
C THR A 290 -17.72 -15.53 16.55
N ASN A 291 -17.30 -15.00 15.40
CA ASN A 291 -16.58 -15.77 14.40
C ASN A 291 -15.09 -15.87 14.76
N ASP A 292 -14.57 -17.11 14.86
CA ASP A 292 -13.17 -17.38 15.19
C ASP A 292 -12.22 -17.18 13.98
N ASN A 293 -12.76 -16.95 12.77
CA ASN A 293 -11.97 -16.72 11.54
C ASN A 293 -11.67 -15.22 11.28
N THR A 294 -11.75 -14.39 12.28
CA THR A 294 -11.46 -12.96 12.21
C THR A 294 -10.17 -12.66 12.94
N ILE A 295 -9.49 -11.56 12.56
CA ILE A 295 -8.24 -11.12 13.21
C ILE A 295 -8.44 -10.62 14.64
N ALA A 296 -9.68 -10.29 15.05
CA ALA A 296 -9.97 -9.81 16.41
C ALA A 296 -11.25 -10.45 16.98
N PRO A 297 -11.24 -11.77 17.31
CA PRO A 297 -12.40 -12.46 17.88
C PRO A 297 -12.83 -11.84 19.22
N GLY A 298 -14.15 -11.72 19.42
CA GLY A 298 -14.72 -11.18 20.65
C GLY A 298 -14.82 -9.66 20.72
N SER A 299 -14.37 -8.95 19.67
CA SER A 299 -14.53 -7.50 19.56
C SER A 299 -16.01 -7.10 19.50
N PRO A 300 -16.39 -5.93 20.03
CA PRO A 300 -17.74 -5.40 19.87
C PRO A 300 -18.01 -5.05 18.39
N ILE A 301 -19.30 -5.07 18.00
CA ILE A 301 -19.75 -4.78 16.63
C ILE A 301 -20.73 -3.62 16.66
N GLY A 302 -20.60 -2.71 15.69
CA GLY A 302 -21.56 -1.67 15.42
C GLY A 302 -21.46 -0.46 16.34
N ASN A 303 -22.08 0.64 15.91
CA ASN A 303 -22.04 1.92 16.63
C ASN A 303 -23.37 2.66 16.41
N ASP A 304 -24.06 3.01 17.47
CA ASP A 304 -25.40 3.64 17.42
C ASP A 304 -25.37 5.05 16.80
N VAL A 305 -24.22 5.70 16.72
CA VAL A 305 -24.06 7.03 16.08
C VAL A 305 -23.79 6.87 14.59
N THR A 306 -22.73 6.14 14.23
CA THR A 306 -22.28 6.02 12.83
C THR A 306 -23.18 5.13 11.98
N SER A 307 -24.02 4.29 12.57
CA SER A 307 -25.05 3.51 11.87
C SER A 307 -26.16 4.39 11.28
N ASP A 308 -26.36 5.63 11.76
CA ASP A 308 -27.29 6.57 11.15
C ASP A 308 -26.68 7.16 9.87
N ILE A 309 -27.36 6.98 8.74
CA ILE A 309 -26.92 7.46 7.43
C ILE A 309 -26.73 8.98 7.39
N ALA A 310 -27.52 9.73 8.18
CA ALA A 310 -27.40 11.19 8.24
C ALA A 310 -26.04 11.62 8.85
N ILE A 311 -25.55 10.90 9.85
CA ILE A 311 -24.21 11.11 10.42
C ILE A 311 -23.14 10.88 9.34
N ARG A 312 -23.22 9.76 8.63
CA ARG A 312 -22.21 9.42 7.60
C ARG A 312 -22.21 10.42 6.44
N LYS A 313 -23.38 10.83 5.96
CA LYS A 313 -23.51 11.84 4.89
C LYS A 313 -23.07 13.22 5.34
N ALA A 314 -23.43 13.64 6.56
CA ALA A 314 -23.00 14.92 7.12
C ALA A 314 -21.48 14.99 7.28
N LEU A 315 -20.85 13.92 7.77
CA LEU A 315 -19.39 13.84 7.88
C LEU A 315 -18.71 13.93 6.51
N ASN A 316 -19.26 13.28 5.47
CA ASN A 316 -18.68 13.32 4.13
C ASN A 316 -18.61 14.74 3.55
N ILE A 317 -19.67 15.53 3.67
CA ILE A 317 -19.72 16.90 3.10
C ILE A 317 -19.09 17.95 4.03
N ALA A 318 -18.96 17.67 5.32
CA ALA A 318 -18.30 18.58 6.26
C ALA A 318 -16.77 18.62 6.08
N MET A 319 -16.18 17.57 5.51
CA MET A 319 -14.75 17.57 5.20
C MET A 319 -14.46 18.50 4.02
N ASP A 320 -13.42 19.32 4.14
CA ASP A 320 -12.89 20.13 3.04
C ASP A 320 -11.58 19.49 2.56
N ARG A 321 -11.67 18.77 1.44
CA ARG A 321 -10.53 18.02 0.89
C ARG A 321 -9.48 18.95 0.30
N ASP A 322 -9.88 20.12 -0.22
CA ASP A 322 -8.91 21.13 -0.69
C ASP A 322 -8.10 21.70 0.47
N GLU A 323 -8.75 21.96 1.63
CA GLU A 323 -8.07 22.40 2.86
C GLU A 323 -7.13 21.29 3.39
N ILE A 324 -7.55 20.03 3.36
CA ILE A 324 -6.65 18.90 3.73
C ILE A 324 -5.42 18.88 2.83
N ILE A 325 -5.60 19.00 1.52
CA ILE A 325 -4.48 18.97 0.56
C ILE A 325 -3.53 20.13 0.81
N THR A 326 -4.05 21.36 0.95
CA THR A 326 -3.22 22.57 1.05
C THR A 326 -2.59 22.74 2.43
N ASP A 327 -3.38 22.60 3.48
CA ASP A 327 -3.00 23.02 4.83
C ASP A 327 -2.46 21.87 5.69
N VAL A 328 -2.91 20.63 5.41
CA VAL A 328 -2.48 19.45 6.17
C VAL A 328 -1.34 18.72 5.45
N LEU A 329 -1.42 18.58 4.11
CA LEU A 329 -0.49 17.74 3.32
C LEU A 329 0.42 18.55 2.39
N ASN A 330 0.54 19.87 2.58
CA ASN A 330 1.49 20.74 1.83
C ASN A 330 1.36 20.63 0.30
N GLY A 331 0.14 20.42 -0.20
CA GLY A 331 -0.14 20.23 -1.63
C GLY A 331 0.17 18.83 -2.18
N GLU A 332 0.62 17.90 -1.33
CA GLU A 332 1.06 16.56 -1.75
C GLU A 332 -0.02 15.49 -1.62
N ALA A 333 -1.17 15.76 -2.22
CA ALA A 333 -2.26 14.81 -2.34
C ALA A 333 -3.21 15.19 -3.48
N THR A 334 -4.13 14.28 -3.80
CA THR A 334 -5.32 14.54 -4.61
C THR A 334 -6.57 14.17 -3.81
N LYS A 335 -7.75 14.74 -4.14
CA LYS A 335 -9.00 14.37 -3.48
C LYS A 335 -9.28 12.88 -3.64
N ALA A 336 -9.81 12.26 -2.59
CA ALA A 336 -10.35 10.92 -2.65
C ALA A 336 -11.85 10.91 -2.35
N THR A 337 -12.59 10.19 -3.16
CA THR A 337 -14.04 9.95 -3.01
C THR A 337 -14.39 8.47 -3.01
N SER A 338 -13.44 7.62 -3.36
CA SER A 338 -13.59 6.17 -3.47
C SER A 338 -12.28 5.44 -3.19
N ILE A 339 -12.36 4.18 -2.82
CA ILE A 339 -11.22 3.24 -2.85
C ILE A 339 -10.65 3.05 -4.28
N ALA A 340 -11.42 3.39 -5.30
CA ALA A 340 -11.08 3.18 -6.70
C ALA A 340 -10.60 4.43 -7.43
N ASP A 341 -10.36 5.55 -6.75
CA ASP A 341 -9.89 6.77 -7.40
C ASP A 341 -8.69 6.49 -8.31
N ASN A 342 -8.69 7.09 -9.50
CA ASN A 342 -7.66 6.90 -10.53
C ASN A 342 -7.51 5.47 -11.09
N LEU A 343 -8.47 4.59 -10.85
CA LEU A 343 -8.47 3.22 -11.35
C LEU A 343 -9.53 3.02 -12.45
N PRO A 344 -9.38 2.05 -13.38
CA PRO A 344 -10.31 1.86 -14.50
C PRO A 344 -11.76 1.59 -14.10
N TRP A 345 -11.98 1.06 -12.90
CA TRP A 345 -13.32 0.78 -12.35
C TRP A 345 -13.85 1.88 -11.42
N TYR A 346 -13.24 3.06 -11.41
CA TYR A 346 -13.75 4.22 -10.71
C TYR A 346 -15.01 4.76 -11.37
N ASN A 347 -16.02 5.12 -10.57
CA ASN A 347 -17.25 5.74 -11.08
C ASN A 347 -17.11 7.27 -11.03
N GLU A 348 -16.95 7.89 -12.20
CA GLU A 348 -16.79 9.34 -12.34
C GLU A 348 -17.99 10.15 -11.82
N GLU A 349 -19.20 9.57 -11.73
CA GLU A 349 -20.35 10.24 -11.13
C GLU A 349 -20.16 10.51 -9.62
N THR A 350 -19.25 9.79 -8.97
CA THR A 350 -18.91 9.97 -7.55
C THR A 350 -17.77 10.96 -7.32
N ALA A 351 -17.21 11.56 -8.39
CA ALA A 351 -16.09 12.49 -8.27
C ALA A 351 -16.50 13.83 -7.61
N GLU A 352 -17.74 14.26 -7.86
CA GLU A 352 -18.24 15.54 -7.36
C GLU A 352 -18.78 15.39 -5.94
N ILE A 353 -18.18 16.13 -5.01
CA ILE A 353 -18.63 16.22 -3.62
C ILE A 353 -18.62 17.67 -3.17
N HIS A 354 -19.64 18.08 -2.42
CA HIS A 354 -19.69 19.40 -1.79
C HIS A 354 -18.79 19.41 -0.55
N ASP A 355 -17.54 19.78 -0.75
CA ASP A 355 -16.54 19.84 0.31
C ASP A 355 -16.75 21.07 1.22
N GLY A 356 -16.54 20.90 2.53
CA GLY A 356 -16.58 21.99 3.51
C GLY A 356 -17.97 22.57 3.76
N ASP A 357 -19.05 21.89 3.36
CA ASP A 357 -20.43 22.37 3.52
C ASP A 357 -20.95 22.12 4.96
N ILE A 358 -20.42 22.88 5.91
CA ILE A 358 -20.79 22.80 7.33
C ILE A 358 -22.28 23.05 7.53
N GLU A 359 -22.87 24.02 6.84
CA GLU A 359 -24.30 24.36 7.01
C GLU A 359 -25.21 23.30 6.37
N GLY A 360 -24.82 22.74 5.20
CA GLY A 360 -25.50 21.59 4.61
C GLY A 360 -25.43 20.34 5.52
N ALA A 361 -24.29 20.08 6.13
CA ALA A 361 -24.12 18.98 7.07
C ALA A 361 -25.02 19.15 8.32
N LYS A 362 -25.04 20.33 8.91
CA LYS A 362 -25.97 20.64 10.04
C LYS A 362 -27.42 20.43 9.65
N LYS A 363 -27.81 20.88 8.44
CA LYS A 363 -29.17 20.71 7.95
C LYS A 363 -29.55 19.23 7.79
N ILE A 364 -28.65 18.39 7.26
CA ILE A 364 -28.86 16.93 7.17
C ILE A 364 -29.14 16.34 8.56
N LEU A 365 -28.34 16.75 9.56
CA LEU A 365 -28.50 16.27 10.92
C LEU A 365 -29.81 16.77 11.57
N ASP A 366 -30.18 18.03 11.36
CA ASP A 366 -31.43 18.61 11.86
C ASP A 366 -32.67 17.89 11.30
N GLU A 367 -32.69 17.65 9.96
CA GLU A 367 -33.76 16.94 9.27
C GLU A 367 -33.87 15.47 9.73
N ALA A 368 -32.76 14.85 10.12
CA ALA A 368 -32.72 13.50 10.68
C ALA A 368 -33.06 13.44 12.18
N GLY A 369 -33.29 14.59 12.83
CA GLY A 369 -33.69 14.67 14.22
C GLY A 369 -32.54 14.70 15.24
N TRP A 370 -31.31 14.87 14.80
CA TRP A 370 -30.16 15.12 15.68
C TRP A 370 -30.17 16.56 16.17
N LYS A 371 -30.56 16.78 17.43
CA LYS A 371 -30.73 18.11 18.02
C LYS A 371 -29.50 18.54 18.79
N GLU A 372 -29.05 19.77 18.58
CA GLU A 372 -27.92 20.35 19.31
C GLU A 372 -28.28 20.58 20.81
N ALA A 373 -27.45 20.04 21.70
CA ALA A 373 -27.54 20.24 23.14
C ALA A 373 -26.79 21.53 23.56
N SER A 374 -26.88 21.88 24.84
CA SER A 374 -26.33 23.14 25.38
C SER A 374 -24.80 23.27 25.27
N ASP A 375 -24.10 22.17 25.10
CA ASP A 375 -22.64 22.13 24.93
C ASP A 375 -22.21 22.03 23.44
N GLY A 376 -23.18 22.13 22.51
CA GLY A 376 -22.96 22.11 21.08
C GLY A 376 -22.86 20.70 20.48
N ILE A 377 -23.00 19.63 21.26
CA ILE A 377 -23.02 18.26 20.74
C ILE A 377 -24.46 17.80 20.55
N ARG A 378 -24.72 17.14 19.42
CA ARG A 378 -26.06 16.69 19.05
C ARG A 378 -26.48 15.41 19.78
N GLU A 379 -27.79 15.27 19.96
CA GLU A 379 -28.42 14.07 20.54
C GLU A 379 -29.67 13.69 19.74
N LYS A 380 -29.92 12.38 19.63
CA LYS A 380 -31.13 11.82 19.03
C LYS A 380 -31.55 10.58 19.82
N ASP A 381 -32.81 10.52 20.27
CA ASP A 381 -33.40 9.40 21.00
C ASP A 381 -32.57 8.92 22.23
N GLY A 382 -31.87 9.86 22.89
CA GLY A 382 -31.01 9.57 24.03
C GLY A 382 -29.58 9.15 23.67
N VAL A 383 -29.27 9.02 22.38
CA VAL A 383 -27.92 8.75 21.88
C VAL A 383 -27.22 10.07 21.61
N ARG A 384 -26.06 10.27 22.24
CA ARG A 384 -25.20 11.44 22.02
C ARG A 384 -24.32 11.20 20.80
N ALA A 385 -24.17 12.20 19.93
CA ALA A 385 -23.32 12.15 18.73
C ALA A 385 -21.83 12.17 19.12
N LYS A 386 -21.35 11.04 19.67
CA LYS A 386 -19.97 10.86 20.11
C LYS A 386 -19.47 9.46 19.75
N PHE A 387 -18.24 9.39 19.20
CA PHE A 387 -17.53 8.12 18.93
C PHE A 387 -16.02 8.33 18.93
N ASP A 388 -15.25 7.24 18.97
CA ASP A 388 -13.79 7.26 18.89
C ASP A 388 -13.32 7.04 17.46
N LEU A 389 -12.18 7.69 17.10
CA LEU A 389 -11.46 7.48 15.83
C LEU A 389 -10.07 6.94 16.13
N TYR A 390 -9.82 5.69 15.73
CA TYR A 390 -8.55 5.01 15.91
C TYR A 390 -7.64 5.15 14.69
N TYR A 391 -6.31 5.24 14.91
CA TYR A 391 -5.31 5.24 13.85
C TYR A 391 -3.97 4.67 14.33
N ALA A 392 -3.23 4.00 13.44
CA ALA A 392 -2.06 3.22 13.80
C ALA A 392 -0.72 3.90 13.51
N TYR A 393 -0.65 4.86 12.62
CA TYR A 393 0.60 5.50 12.22
C TYR A 393 0.62 6.97 12.60
N GLN A 394 1.76 7.46 13.13
CA GLN A 394 1.89 8.83 13.63
C GLN A 394 1.71 9.89 12.53
N ASP A 395 2.10 9.60 11.30
CA ASP A 395 1.90 10.47 10.12
C ASP A 395 0.42 10.74 9.80
N ARG A 396 -0.49 9.90 10.31
CA ARG A 396 -1.95 10.06 10.16
C ARG A 396 -2.60 10.96 11.21
N GLU A 397 -1.85 11.40 12.22
CA GLU A 397 -2.39 12.20 13.33
C GLU A 397 -3.08 13.48 12.84
N ASN A 398 -2.42 14.21 11.91
CA ASN A 398 -2.96 15.45 11.38
C ASN A 398 -4.31 15.27 10.68
N LEU A 399 -4.49 14.17 9.94
CA LEU A 399 -5.77 13.82 9.30
C LEU A 399 -6.85 13.47 10.32
N ALA A 400 -6.49 12.70 11.36
CA ALA A 400 -7.42 12.33 12.42
C ALA A 400 -7.89 13.55 13.23
N VAL A 401 -6.98 14.45 13.57
CA VAL A 401 -7.30 15.72 14.28
C VAL A 401 -8.17 16.61 13.40
N TYR A 402 -7.82 16.78 12.13
CA TYR A 402 -8.62 17.55 11.18
C TYR A 402 -10.06 17.04 11.08
N PHE A 403 -10.23 15.72 10.93
CA PHE A 403 -11.55 15.10 10.89
C PHE A 403 -12.35 15.38 12.17
N ALA A 404 -11.74 15.24 13.35
CA ALA A 404 -12.39 15.50 14.62
C ALA A 404 -12.81 16.97 14.77
N GLU A 405 -12.00 17.92 14.30
CA GLU A 405 -12.33 19.35 14.32
C GLU A 405 -13.51 19.67 13.40
N LYS A 406 -13.54 19.14 12.18
CA LYS A 406 -14.68 19.33 11.26
C LYS A 406 -15.96 18.66 11.77
N ALA A 407 -15.87 17.46 12.35
CA ALA A 407 -16.98 16.80 13.01
C ALA A 407 -17.55 17.64 14.16
N ARG A 408 -16.69 18.26 14.96
CA ARG A 408 -17.10 19.16 16.06
C ARG A 408 -17.91 20.36 15.57
N GLN A 409 -17.56 20.94 14.41
CA GLN A 409 -18.26 22.09 13.82
C GLN A 409 -19.72 21.79 13.46
N ILE A 410 -20.04 20.52 13.21
CA ILE A 410 -21.40 20.05 12.91
C ILE A 410 -22.10 19.40 14.11
N GLY A 411 -21.49 19.48 15.31
CA GLY A 411 -22.05 18.99 16.56
C GLY A 411 -21.81 17.51 16.82
N ILE A 412 -20.76 16.92 16.27
CA ILE A 412 -20.33 15.53 16.51
C ILE A 412 -19.00 15.57 17.28
N GLU A 413 -18.93 14.88 18.41
CA GLU A 413 -17.71 14.74 19.21
C GLU A 413 -16.94 13.49 18.77
N VAL A 414 -15.70 13.67 18.29
CA VAL A 414 -14.82 12.57 17.93
C VAL A 414 -13.55 12.63 18.77
N GLU A 415 -13.25 11.57 19.51
CA GLU A 415 -12.01 11.42 20.26
C GLU A 415 -11.00 10.61 19.45
N THR A 416 -9.83 11.18 19.16
CA THR A 416 -8.77 10.50 18.40
C THR A 416 -7.94 9.60 19.33
N LYS A 417 -7.63 8.38 18.87
CA LYS A 417 -6.92 7.34 19.62
C LYS A 417 -5.76 6.79 18.79
N TYR A 418 -4.54 7.15 19.16
CA TYR A 418 -3.32 6.64 18.54
C TYR A 418 -2.82 5.35 19.21
N GLY A 419 -2.34 4.38 18.43
CA GLY A 419 -1.69 3.17 18.92
C GLY A 419 -1.10 2.35 17.78
N ASP A 420 -0.51 1.21 18.09
CA ASP A 420 -0.14 0.22 17.07
C ASP A 420 -1.36 -0.58 16.58
N TRP A 421 -1.17 -1.43 15.58
CA TRP A 421 -2.27 -2.23 15.04
C TRP A 421 -2.87 -3.19 16.07
N ASP A 422 -2.10 -3.73 16.99
CA ASP A 422 -2.62 -4.59 18.07
C ASP A 422 -3.62 -3.83 18.96
N TYR A 423 -3.40 -2.54 19.15
CA TYR A 423 -4.33 -1.65 19.85
C TYR A 423 -5.54 -1.26 18.99
N VAL A 424 -5.36 -0.99 17.69
CA VAL A 424 -6.43 -0.53 16.79
C VAL A 424 -7.37 -1.67 16.37
N MET A 425 -6.85 -2.85 16.04
CA MET A 425 -7.62 -3.97 15.49
C MET A 425 -8.88 -4.34 16.28
N PRO A 426 -8.86 -4.44 17.62
CA PRO A 426 -10.07 -4.78 18.38
C PRO A 426 -11.21 -3.78 18.27
N HIS A 427 -10.93 -2.54 17.83
CA HIS A 427 -11.88 -1.44 17.73
C HIS A 427 -12.45 -1.22 16.33
N MET A 428 -11.88 -1.85 15.31
CA MET A 428 -12.24 -1.55 13.90
C MET A 428 -13.66 -1.97 13.50
N TYR A 429 -14.37 -2.73 14.35
CA TYR A 429 -15.73 -3.21 14.08
C TYR A 429 -16.82 -2.39 14.78
N ASN A 430 -16.45 -1.53 15.73
CA ASN A 430 -17.41 -0.74 16.53
C ASN A 430 -17.07 0.73 16.63
N ASP A 431 -15.87 1.13 16.26
CA ASP A 431 -15.42 2.52 16.24
C ASP A 431 -14.92 2.91 14.85
N ALA A 432 -14.74 4.22 14.62
CA ALA A 432 -14.16 4.70 13.39
C ALA A 432 -12.66 4.39 13.33
N VAL A 433 -12.16 4.03 12.14
CA VAL A 433 -10.73 3.79 11.93
C VAL A 433 -10.24 4.50 10.69
N LEU A 434 -9.13 5.22 10.80
CA LEU A 434 -8.42 5.83 9.68
C LEU A 434 -7.49 4.80 9.04
N PHE A 435 -7.94 4.26 7.91
CA PHE A 435 -7.22 3.31 7.09
C PHE A 435 -6.47 3.98 5.93
N GLY A 436 -5.54 3.24 5.33
CA GLY A 436 -4.99 3.46 4.01
C GLY A 436 -5.21 2.24 3.14
N TRP A 437 -5.61 2.46 1.89
CA TRP A 437 -5.80 1.44 0.86
C TRP A 437 -5.15 1.90 -0.44
N GLY A 438 -5.16 1.07 -1.45
CA GLY A 438 -4.68 1.44 -2.77
C GLY A 438 -3.89 0.32 -3.46
N GLY A 439 -4.58 -0.75 -3.84
CA GLY A 439 -4.05 -1.84 -4.67
C GLY A 439 -4.53 -1.72 -6.11
N TYR A 440 -3.83 -2.39 -7.02
CA TYR A 440 -4.24 -2.52 -8.42
C TYR A 440 -5.23 -3.68 -8.65
N ASP A 441 -5.68 -4.36 -7.59
CA ASP A 441 -6.66 -5.41 -7.70
C ASP A 441 -8.08 -4.86 -7.47
N PRO A 442 -9.00 -4.95 -8.43
CA PRO A 442 -10.38 -4.53 -8.23
C PRO A 442 -11.10 -5.29 -7.11
N LEU A 443 -10.58 -6.45 -6.71
CA LEU A 443 -11.16 -7.23 -5.63
C LEU A 443 -10.93 -6.61 -4.24
N ASP A 444 -10.00 -5.67 -4.07
CA ASP A 444 -9.89 -4.87 -2.85
C ASP A 444 -11.22 -4.14 -2.55
N MET A 445 -11.87 -3.60 -3.61
CA MET A 445 -13.20 -3.00 -3.51
C MET A 445 -14.27 -4.05 -3.15
N TYR A 446 -14.26 -5.20 -3.83
CA TYR A 446 -15.20 -6.28 -3.57
C TYR A 446 -15.15 -6.76 -2.12
N TYR A 447 -13.96 -7.01 -1.61
CA TYR A 447 -13.77 -7.45 -0.23
C TYR A 447 -14.15 -6.37 0.79
N SER A 448 -13.87 -5.11 0.49
CA SER A 448 -14.16 -4.00 1.41
C SER A 448 -15.65 -3.68 1.53
N TYR A 449 -16.47 -4.04 0.52
CA TYR A 449 -17.88 -3.62 0.48
C TYR A 449 -18.88 -4.76 0.30
N SER A 450 -18.48 -5.98 -0.03
CA SER A 450 -19.44 -7.09 -0.09
C SER A 450 -19.79 -7.60 1.29
N SER A 451 -21.09 -7.84 1.53
CA SER A 451 -21.59 -8.41 2.79
C SER A 451 -21.04 -9.80 3.11
N LYS A 452 -20.46 -10.49 2.11
CA LYS A 452 -19.83 -11.81 2.27
C LYS A 452 -18.52 -11.77 3.06
N TYR A 453 -17.90 -10.57 3.16
CA TYR A 453 -16.57 -10.38 3.76
C TYR A 453 -16.59 -9.53 5.03
N GLN A 454 -17.75 -9.42 5.68
CA GLN A 454 -17.86 -8.76 6.98
C GLN A 454 -16.89 -9.39 8.00
N ALA A 455 -15.99 -8.58 8.54
CA ALA A 455 -14.93 -8.98 9.48
C ALA A 455 -14.00 -10.09 8.97
N TYR A 456 -13.84 -10.20 7.65
CA TYR A 456 -12.86 -11.09 7.05
C TYR A 456 -11.53 -10.34 6.88
N ASP A 457 -10.50 -10.73 7.64
CA ASP A 457 -9.23 -10.01 7.68
C ASP A 457 -9.45 -8.51 8.00
N TYR A 458 -8.87 -7.60 7.23
CA TYR A 458 -9.09 -6.14 7.34
C TYR A 458 -10.24 -5.63 6.46
N TYR A 459 -10.95 -6.53 5.76
CA TYR A 459 -12.00 -6.18 4.82
C TYR A 459 -13.36 -6.06 5.50
N ASN A 460 -14.22 -5.21 4.94
CA ASN A 460 -15.56 -4.89 5.40
C ASN A 460 -15.70 -4.82 6.93
N THR A 461 -14.76 -4.10 7.56
CA THR A 461 -14.68 -3.94 9.01
C THR A 461 -15.86 -3.18 9.59
N ASN A 462 -16.53 -2.36 8.79
CA ASN A 462 -17.69 -1.58 9.18
C ASN A 462 -19.02 -2.33 9.07
N PHE A 463 -19.01 -3.60 8.68
CA PHE A 463 -20.22 -4.43 8.52
C PHE A 463 -21.21 -3.90 7.49
N TYR A 464 -20.70 -3.23 6.45
CA TYR A 464 -21.54 -2.78 5.35
C TYR A 464 -22.27 -3.93 4.67
N SER A 465 -23.54 -3.71 4.31
CA SER A 465 -24.37 -4.67 3.60
C SER A 465 -25.40 -3.93 2.75
N ASN A 466 -25.38 -4.20 1.45
CA ASN A 466 -26.38 -3.76 0.52
C ASN A 466 -26.57 -4.84 -0.55
N PRO A 467 -27.75 -5.52 -0.59
CA PRO A 467 -27.99 -6.63 -1.54
C PRO A 467 -27.83 -6.24 -3.01
N LYS A 468 -28.05 -4.95 -3.36
CA LYS A 468 -27.90 -4.49 -4.73
C LYS A 468 -26.42 -4.33 -5.11
N VAL A 469 -25.61 -3.87 -4.18
CA VAL A 469 -24.15 -3.80 -4.33
C VAL A 469 -23.55 -5.19 -4.47
N ASP A 470 -23.98 -6.15 -3.63
CA ASP A 470 -23.57 -7.56 -3.75
C ASP A 470 -23.97 -8.16 -5.11
N GLU A 471 -25.17 -7.85 -5.62
CA GLU A 471 -25.63 -8.28 -6.96
C GLU A 471 -24.70 -7.74 -8.06
N TYR A 472 -24.29 -6.46 -7.97
CA TYR A 472 -23.38 -5.87 -8.95
C TYR A 472 -22.00 -6.51 -8.92
N PHE A 473 -21.45 -6.77 -7.75
CA PHE A 473 -20.20 -7.49 -7.62
C PHE A 473 -20.28 -8.91 -8.22
N ASP A 474 -21.34 -9.68 -7.92
CA ASP A 474 -21.51 -11.03 -8.47
C ASP A 474 -21.64 -11.02 -10.00
N LYS A 475 -22.35 -10.02 -10.58
CA LYS A 475 -22.46 -9.84 -12.01
C LYS A 475 -21.13 -9.45 -12.64
N GLY A 476 -20.38 -8.54 -12.02
CA GLY A 476 -19.06 -8.13 -12.47
C GLY A 476 -18.12 -9.32 -12.56
N LEU A 477 -17.99 -10.09 -11.49
CA LEU A 477 -17.10 -11.26 -11.44
C LEU A 477 -17.44 -12.34 -12.47
N SER A 478 -18.70 -12.36 -12.94
CA SER A 478 -19.20 -13.30 -13.96
C SER A 478 -19.33 -12.67 -15.34
N ALA A 479 -18.83 -11.45 -15.54
CA ALA A 479 -18.95 -10.70 -16.79
C ALA A 479 -18.16 -11.37 -17.94
N ASP A 480 -18.53 -11.05 -19.18
CA ASP A 480 -17.93 -11.63 -20.37
C ASP A 480 -16.57 -11.03 -20.72
N ASN A 481 -16.31 -9.80 -20.27
CA ASN A 481 -15.07 -9.06 -20.54
C ASN A 481 -14.79 -8.05 -19.41
N LEU A 482 -13.61 -7.43 -19.42
CA LEU A 482 -13.18 -6.47 -18.39
C LEU A 482 -14.00 -5.18 -18.41
N ASP A 483 -14.49 -4.72 -19.57
CA ASP A 483 -15.29 -3.49 -19.66
C ASP A 483 -16.62 -3.68 -18.93
N ASP A 484 -17.33 -4.79 -19.19
CA ASP A 484 -18.57 -5.11 -18.47
C ASP A 484 -18.32 -5.32 -16.96
N PHE A 485 -17.18 -5.94 -16.60
CA PHE A 485 -16.77 -6.08 -15.21
C PHE A 485 -16.61 -4.72 -14.55
N TYR A 486 -15.89 -3.78 -15.16
CA TYR A 486 -15.68 -2.44 -14.62
C TYR A 486 -17.01 -1.68 -14.52
N GLU A 487 -17.89 -1.81 -15.50
CA GLU A 487 -19.22 -1.17 -15.45
C GLU A 487 -20.07 -1.66 -14.27
N TYR A 488 -20.02 -2.94 -13.92
CA TYR A 488 -20.72 -3.43 -12.73
C TYR A 488 -20.06 -2.92 -11.43
N PHE A 489 -18.75 -2.82 -11.38
CA PHE A 489 -18.02 -2.27 -10.24
C PHE A 489 -18.25 -0.75 -10.08
N LYS A 490 -18.45 -0.01 -11.17
CA LYS A 490 -18.91 1.38 -11.13
C LYS A 490 -20.32 1.49 -10.57
N LYS A 491 -21.25 0.63 -11.02
CA LYS A 491 -22.62 0.57 -10.48
C LYS A 491 -22.68 0.20 -9.00
N ALA A 492 -21.77 -0.62 -8.50
CA ALA A 492 -21.67 -0.91 -7.08
C ALA A 492 -21.33 0.34 -6.26
N GLN A 493 -20.53 1.27 -6.82
CA GLN A 493 -20.25 2.56 -6.21
C GLN A 493 -21.50 3.46 -6.21
N TRP A 494 -22.15 3.59 -7.37
CA TRP A 494 -23.38 4.37 -7.54
C TRP A 494 -24.08 4.00 -8.84
N ASP A 495 -25.38 3.70 -8.82
CA ASP A 495 -26.19 3.36 -10.01
C ASP A 495 -27.25 4.42 -10.33
N GLY A 496 -27.20 5.59 -9.66
CA GLY A 496 -28.20 6.66 -9.75
C GLY A 496 -29.27 6.62 -8.64
N GLU A 497 -29.39 5.50 -7.90
CA GLU A 497 -30.35 5.31 -6.80
C GLU A 497 -29.71 4.78 -5.53
N THR A 498 -28.75 3.84 -5.66
CA THR A 498 -28.08 3.17 -4.54
C THR A 498 -26.61 2.87 -4.86
N GLY A 499 -25.82 2.60 -3.83
CA GLY A 499 -24.41 2.27 -3.92
C GLY A 499 -23.67 2.59 -2.63
N PHE A 500 -22.42 2.19 -2.54
CA PHE A 500 -21.63 2.43 -1.32
C PHE A 500 -20.94 3.79 -1.29
N SER A 501 -20.95 4.59 -2.37
CA SER A 501 -20.32 5.92 -2.35
C SER A 501 -21.00 6.89 -1.38
N HIS A 502 -20.44 8.10 -1.23
CA HIS A 502 -21.02 9.20 -0.45
C HIS A 502 -22.40 9.63 -0.95
N LEU A 503 -22.73 9.42 -2.24
CA LEU A 503 -24.06 9.66 -2.80
C LEU A 503 -25.09 8.66 -2.28
N GLY A 504 -24.69 7.42 -2.03
CA GLY A 504 -25.50 6.31 -1.54
C GLY A 504 -25.43 6.12 -0.02
N ASP A 505 -24.90 4.98 0.40
CA ASP A 505 -24.90 4.51 1.79
C ASP A 505 -23.77 5.11 2.65
N ALA A 506 -22.71 5.63 2.04
CA ALA A 506 -21.60 6.35 2.66
C ALA A 506 -20.93 5.62 3.85
N PRO A 507 -20.57 4.33 3.77
CA PRO A 507 -19.95 3.62 4.89
C PRO A 507 -18.51 4.09 5.18
N TRP A 508 -17.93 4.90 4.30
CA TRP A 508 -16.59 5.50 4.43
C TRP A 508 -16.64 7.01 4.19
N VAL A 509 -15.71 7.72 4.82
CA VAL A 509 -15.34 9.09 4.48
C VAL A 509 -13.94 9.05 3.87
N TRP A 510 -13.87 9.03 2.55
CA TRP A 510 -12.60 9.13 1.83
C TRP A 510 -12.11 10.57 1.88
N LEU A 511 -10.83 10.77 2.14
CA LEU A 511 -10.23 12.09 2.32
C LEU A 511 -9.33 12.45 1.14
N VAL A 512 -8.22 11.75 0.97
CA VAL A 512 -7.18 12.07 -0.01
C VAL A 512 -6.49 10.82 -0.52
N ASN A 513 -5.83 10.93 -1.71
CA ASN A 513 -4.76 10.06 -2.15
C ASN A 513 -3.44 10.81 -1.92
N GLU A 514 -2.56 10.32 -1.06
CA GLU A 514 -1.29 10.95 -0.72
C GLU A 514 -0.26 10.72 -1.82
N ASN A 515 0.37 11.78 -2.34
CA ASN A 515 1.47 11.64 -3.27
C ASN A 515 2.73 11.09 -2.59
N HIS A 516 3.51 10.30 -3.34
CA HIS A 516 4.85 9.95 -2.90
C HIS A 516 5.84 11.01 -3.39
N VAL A 517 6.62 11.56 -2.46
CA VAL A 517 7.57 12.63 -2.76
C VAL A 517 8.99 12.08 -2.76
N TYR A 518 9.74 12.43 -3.78
CA TYR A 518 11.14 12.05 -3.96
C TYR A 518 12.00 13.28 -4.13
N MET A 519 13.25 13.25 -3.65
CA MET A 519 14.32 14.14 -4.08
C MET A 519 15.16 13.42 -5.12
N VAL A 520 15.26 14.01 -6.29
CA VAL A 520 15.98 13.48 -7.45
C VAL A 520 17.21 14.36 -7.69
N ARG A 521 18.39 13.74 -7.87
CA ARG A 521 19.61 14.46 -8.19
C ARG A 521 19.49 15.15 -9.54
N ASP A 522 19.92 16.40 -9.62
CA ASP A 522 19.92 17.20 -10.86
C ASP A 522 20.68 16.47 -11.98
N GLY A 523 20.09 16.44 -13.14
CA GLY A 523 20.61 15.73 -14.30
C GLY A 523 20.21 14.25 -14.39
N LEU A 524 19.54 13.68 -13.40
CA LEU A 524 18.91 12.36 -13.52
C LEU A 524 17.48 12.51 -14.05
N GLU A 525 17.23 12.08 -15.28
CA GLU A 525 15.88 11.97 -15.86
C GLU A 525 15.30 10.60 -15.57
N ILE A 526 14.10 10.53 -14.98
CA ILE A 526 13.43 9.26 -14.65
C ILE A 526 12.22 8.94 -15.53
N GLY A 527 11.91 9.79 -16.52
CA GLY A 527 10.82 9.57 -17.46
C GLY A 527 9.43 9.65 -16.83
N GLU A 528 8.44 9.09 -17.51
CA GLU A 528 7.06 9.04 -17.04
C GLU A 528 6.90 7.95 -15.98
N THR A 529 6.30 8.31 -14.84
CA THR A 529 6.06 7.39 -13.72
C THR A 529 4.64 6.84 -13.77
N LYS A 530 4.48 5.56 -13.43
CA LYS A 530 3.18 4.96 -13.17
C LYS A 530 2.57 5.57 -11.90
N ILE A 531 1.23 5.64 -11.82
CA ILE A 531 0.53 5.91 -10.55
C ILE A 531 0.92 4.82 -9.54
N GLU A 532 1.44 5.21 -8.37
CA GLU A 532 1.95 4.25 -7.40
C GLU A 532 0.86 3.72 -6.47
N PRO A 533 0.92 2.44 -6.05
CA PRO A 533 -0.01 1.87 -5.09
C PRO A 533 0.35 2.27 -3.65
N HIS A 534 -0.58 2.03 -2.72
CA HIS A 534 -0.32 2.11 -1.29
C HIS A 534 0.93 1.29 -0.92
N SER A 535 1.77 1.84 -0.05
CA SER A 535 3.01 1.20 0.41
C SER A 535 3.95 0.76 -0.72
N SER A 536 3.94 1.46 -1.86
CA SER A 536 4.89 1.21 -2.95
C SER A 536 6.33 1.24 -2.46
N ARG A 537 7.10 0.20 -2.81
CA ARG A 537 8.52 0.12 -2.50
C ARG A 537 9.39 0.42 -3.71
N PHE A 538 9.05 -0.16 -4.84
CA PHE A 538 9.91 -0.16 -6.03
C PHE A 538 9.19 0.17 -7.33
N THR A 539 7.91 0.57 -7.30
CA THR A 539 7.09 0.80 -8.51
C THR A 539 7.69 1.89 -9.40
N ILE A 540 8.37 2.88 -8.83
CA ILE A 540 9.05 3.91 -9.61
C ILE A 540 10.09 3.32 -10.59
N LEU A 541 10.62 2.13 -10.30
CA LEU A 541 11.57 1.42 -11.16
C LEU A 541 10.94 0.79 -12.42
N ASP A 542 9.63 0.76 -12.55
CA ASP A 542 8.97 0.20 -13.73
C ASP A 542 9.36 0.95 -15.00
N SER A 543 9.78 2.23 -14.88
CA SER A 543 10.29 3.05 -15.98
C SER A 543 11.83 3.07 -16.13
N ILE A 544 12.57 2.27 -15.35
CA ILE A 544 14.04 2.39 -15.22
C ILE A 544 14.81 2.21 -16.53
N ALA A 545 14.23 1.47 -17.50
CA ALA A 545 14.83 1.35 -18.83
C ALA A 545 14.95 2.70 -19.56
N ASN A 546 14.10 3.67 -19.21
CA ASN A 546 14.04 5.01 -19.78
C ASN A 546 14.84 6.05 -18.98
N TRP A 547 15.40 5.67 -17.82
CA TRP A 547 16.17 6.59 -17.00
C TRP A 547 17.53 6.89 -17.63
N LYS A 548 18.00 8.11 -17.49
CA LYS A 548 19.30 8.51 -18.02
C LYS A 548 19.85 9.72 -17.28
N TRP A 549 21.17 9.85 -17.33
CA TRP A 549 21.86 11.09 -16.98
C TRP A 549 21.95 12.03 -18.19
N GLU A 550 21.69 13.32 -17.98
CA GLU A 550 21.96 14.39 -18.95
C GLU A 550 23.43 14.53 -19.32
#